data_c503f0de3cdcdd6d30a2b56cd066397e
#
_entry.id   c503f0de3cdcdd6d30a2b56cd066397e
#
_cell.length_a   1.000
_cell.length_b   1.000
_cell.length_c   1.000
_cell.angle_alpha   90.00
_cell.angle_beta   90.00
_cell.angle_gamma   90.00
#
_symmetry.space_group_name_H-M   'P 1'
#
loop_
_entity.id
_entity.type
_entity.pdbx_description
1 polymer ?
#
loop_
_entity_poly.entity_id
_entity_poly.type
_entity_poly.pdbx_seq_one_letter_code
_entity_poly.pdbx_strand_id
1 'polypeptide(L)' 'MNRIRAARQARGWTQSELAERARVSPRTIHAVEKGQECRQATKRKILAALSVPWDLRNEYFPHLRAVRRAEAVAARSA' A
#
# COMPACT_ATOMS: atom_id res chain seq x y z
N MET A 1 -2.50 -2.59 10.43
CA MET A 1 -1.73 -1.41 9.97
C MET A 1 -0.64 -1.86 9.03
N ASN A 2 -0.28 -1.03 8.09
CA ASN A 2 0.78 -1.35 7.16
C ASN A 2 1.98 -0.40 7.33
N ARG A 3 3.05 -0.69 6.62
CA ARG A 3 4.27 0.09 6.74
C ARG A 3 4.22 1.46 6.07
N ILE A 4 3.16 1.75 5.32
CA ILE A 4 3.02 3.03 4.63
C ILE A 4 3.01 4.18 5.63
N ARG A 5 2.20 4.04 6.68
CA ARG A 5 2.14 5.05 7.73
C ARG A 5 3.50 5.25 8.41
N ALA A 6 4.16 4.16 8.76
CA ALA A 6 5.47 4.23 9.41
C ALA A 6 6.51 4.89 8.50
N ALA A 7 6.52 4.52 7.22
CA ALA A 7 7.45 5.10 6.25
C ALA A 7 7.18 6.59 6.06
N ARG A 8 5.90 6.99 6.02
CA ARG A 8 5.53 8.40 5.93
C ARG A 8 6.00 9.17 7.15
N GLN A 9 5.72 8.63 8.33
CA GLN A 9 6.09 9.29 9.59
C GLN A 9 7.60 9.40 9.75
N ALA A 10 8.33 8.40 9.30
CA ALA A 10 9.78 8.43 9.33
C ALA A 10 10.35 9.58 8.49
N ARG A 11 9.61 10.03 7.48
CA ARG A 11 10.01 11.16 6.64
C ARG A 11 9.45 12.49 7.15
N GLY A 12 8.67 12.47 8.23
CA GLY A 12 8.07 13.67 8.76
C GLY A 12 6.94 14.23 7.90
N TRP A 13 6.31 13.40 7.09
CA TRP A 13 5.24 13.85 6.17
C TRP A 13 3.86 13.63 6.77
N THR A 14 2.96 14.58 6.47
CA THR A 14 1.54 14.38 6.72
C THR A 14 0.95 13.48 5.64
N GLN A 15 -0.28 13.02 5.85
CA GLN A 15 -0.99 12.26 4.81
C GLN A 15 -1.14 13.09 3.54
N SER A 16 -1.44 14.39 3.69
CA SER A 16 -1.56 15.28 2.54
C SER A 16 -0.24 15.41 1.78
N GLU A 17 0.86 15.50 2.50
CA GLU A 17 2.17 15.59 1.85
C GLU A 17 2.51 14.33 1.07
N LEU A 18 2.25 13.16 1.65
CA LEU A 18 2.47 11.90 0.91
C LEU A 18 1.54 11.83 -0.29
N ALA A 19 0.28 12.21 -0.13
CA ALA A 19 -0.69 12.21 -1.23
C ALA A 19 -0.21 13.09 -2.39
N GLU A 20 0.28 14.27 -2.07
CA GLU A 20 0.80 15.19 -3.07
C GLU A 20 1.99 14.59 -3.81
N ARG A 21 2.93 14.00 -3.07
CA ARG A 21 4.13 13.39 -3.66
C ARG A 21 3.79 12.17 -4.49
N ALA A 22 2.79 11.41 -4.08
CA ALA A 22 2.35 10.21 -4.81
C ALA A 22 1.33 10.53 -5.89
N ARG A 23 0.86 11.79 -5.98
CA ARG A 23 -0.15 12.23 -6.94
C ARG A 23 -1.45 11.44 -6.79
N VAL A 24 -1.86 11.26 -5.56
CA VAL A 24 -3.16 10.66 -5.21
C VAL A 24 -3.86 11.57 -4.21
N SER A 25 -5.14 11.29 -3.95
CA SER A 25 -5.87 12.11 -2.98
C SER A 25 -5.45 11.76 -1.54
N PRO A 26 -5.56 12.72 -0.61
CA PRO A 26 -5.33 12.41 0.82
C PRO A 26 -6.25 11.32 1.33
N ARG A 27 -7.47 11.25 0.81
CA ARG A 27 -8.42 10.19 1.16
C ARG A 27 -7.86 8.81 0.80
N THR A 28 -7.19 8.71 -0.35
CA THR A 28 -6.55 7.48 -0.78
C THR A 28 -5.46 7.06 0.20
N ILE A 29 -4.63 7.99 0.64
CA ILE A 29 -3.58 7.69 1.62
C ILE A 29 -4.21 7.23 2.94
N HIS A 30 -5.24 7.94 3.40
CA HIS A 30 -5.93 7.57 4.63
C HIS A 30 -6.48 6.15 4.56
N ALA A 31 -7.14 5.81 3.46
CA ALA A 31 -7.70 4.47 3.26
C ALA A 31 -6.61 3.41 3.20
N VAL A 32 -5.53 3.68 2.49
CA VAL A 32 -4.41 2.76 2.36
C VAL A 32 -3.75 2.51 3.71
N GLU A 33 -3.56 3.54 4.51
CA GLU A 33 -2.96 3.40 5.83
C GLU A 33 -3.84 2.59 6.79
N LYS A 34 -5.14 2.56 6.55
CA LYS A 34 -6.06 1.71 7.30
C LYS A 34 -6.07 0.27 6.84
N GLY A 35 -5.33 -0.05 5.79
CA GLY A 35 -5.27 -1.40 5.26
C GLY A 35 -6.29 -1.69 4.18
N GLN A 36 -6.98 -0.67 3.67
CA GLN A 36 -7.92 -0.85 2.57
C GLN A 36 -7.16 -1.09 1.27
N GLU A 37 -7.76 -1.87 0.40
CA GLU A 37 -7.13 -2.18 -0.87
C GLU A 37 -7.11 -0.99 -1.81
N CYS A 38 -6.10 -0.99 -2.67
CA CYS A 38 -6.00 -0.02 -3.74
C CYS A 38 -5.47 -0.71 -4.99
N ARG A 39 -5.59 -0.02 -6.11
CA ARG A 39 -5.12 -0.55 -7.39
C ARG A 39 -3.59 -0.60 -7.42
N GLN A 40 -3.05 -1.48 -8.26
CA GLN A 40 -1.60 -1.58 -8.41
C GLN A 40 -0.97 -0.26 -8.84
N ALA A 41 -1.64 0.48 -9.72
CA ALA A 41 -1.16 1.80 -10.11
C ALA A 41 -1.01 2.74 -8.92
N THR A 42 -1.95 2.70 -7.98
CA THR A 42 -1.89 3.49 -6.76
C THR A 42 -0.73 3.03 -5.88
N LYS A 43 -0.55 1.72 -5.73
CA LYS A 43 0.56 1.17 -4.97
C LYS A 43 1.91 1.62 -5.53
N ARG A 44 2.06 1.59 -6.85
CA ARG A 44 3.29 2.04 -7.52
C ARG A 44 3.57 3.51 -7.22
N LYS A 45 2.55 4.34 -7.30
CA LYS A 45 2.70 5.78 -7.02
C LYS A 45 3.15 6.02 -5.58
N ILE A 46 2.53 5.34 -4.64
CA ILE A 46 2.86 5.51 -3.22
C ILE A 46 4.28 5.01 -2.93
N LEU A 47 4.63 3.82 -3.41
CA LEU A 47 5.97 3.28 -3.18
C LEU A 47 7.04 4.14 -3.86
N ALA A 48 6.77 4.65 -5.05
CA ALA A 48 7.70 5.54 -5.73
C ALA A 48 7.93 6.82 -4.91
N ALA A 49 6.87 7.39 -4.35
CA ALA A 49 6.97 8.57 -3.50
C ALA A 49 7.80 8.30 -2.26
N LEU A 50 7.74 7.08 -1.73
CA LEU A 50 8.51 6.66 -0.56
C LEU A 50 9.89 6.12 -0.91
N SER A 51 10.24 6.08 -2.19
CA SER A 51 11.51 5.51 -2.68
C SER A 51 11.68 4.05 -2.29
N VAL A 52 10.59 3.30 -2.31
CA VAL A 52 10.58 1.89 -1.97
C VAL A 52 10.50 1.06 -3.25
N PRO A 53 11.39 0.07 -3.43
CA PRO A 53 11.35 -0.80 -4.61
C PRO A 53 10.03 -1.56 -4.70
N TRP A 54 9.55 -1.77 -5.93
CA TRP A 54 8.32 -2.49 -6.16
C TRP A 54 8.36 -3.92 -5.61
N ASP A 55 9.54 -4.51 -5.55
CA ASP A 55 9.73 -5.85 -5.00
C ASP A 55 9.30 -5.96 -3.54
N LEU A 56 9.31 -4.86 -2.80
CA LEU A 56 8.92 -4.83 -1.40
C LEU A 56 7.44 -4.50 -1.20
N ARG A 57 6.66 -4.44 -2.27
CA ARG A 57 5.25 -4.04 -2.19
C ARG A 57 4.44 -4.87 -1.19
N ASN A 58 4.72 -6.15 -1.08
CA ASN A 58 3.97 -7.02 -0.18
C ASN A 58 4.29 -6.75 1.28
N GLU A 59 5.43 -6.16 1.57
CA GLU A 59 5.77 -5.77 2.94
C GLU A 59 5.07 -4.48 3.33
N TYR A 60 4.84 -3.59 2.37
CA TYR A 60 4.18 -2.30 2.60
C TYR A 60 2.67 -2.38 2.47
N PHE A 61 2.18 -3.34 1.69
CA PHE A 61 0.75 -3.60 1.50
C PHE A 61 0.46 -5.05 1.83
N PRO A 62 0.60 -5.45 3.11
CA PRO A 62 0.29 -6.82 3.50
C PRO A 62 -1.23 -7.04 3.38
N HIS A 63 -1.61 -8.14 2.77
CA HIS A 63 -2.99 -8.32 2.39
C HIS A 63 -3.62 -9.58 2.90
N LEU A 64 -4.70 -9.43 3.63
CA LEU A 64 -5.66 -10.49 3.79
C LEU A 64 -6.18 -10.95 2.42
N ARG A 65 -6.35 -10.01 1.50
CA ARG A 65 -6.86 -10.34 0.18
C ARG A 65 -5.89 -11.16 -0.65
N ALA A 66 -4.61 -10.89 -0.58
CA ALA A 66 -3.60 -11.70 -1.25
C ALA A 66 -3.60 -13.12 -0.67
N VAL A 67 -3.71 -13.25 0.65
CA VAL A 67 -3.81 -14.54 1.32
C VAL A 67 -5.08 -15.27 0.88
N ARG A 68 -6.22 -14.58 0.87
CA ARG A 68 -7.48 -15.17 0.44
C ARG A 68 -7.42 -15.66 -1.01
N ARG A 69 -6.77 -14.90 -1.87
CA ARG A 69 -6.62 -15.29 -3.27
C ARG A 69 -5.77 -16.54 -3.39
N ALA A 70 -4.67 -16.63 -2.64
CA ALA A 70 -3.82 -17.80 -2.62
C ALA A 70 -4.58 -19.03 -2.12
N GLU A 71 -5.36 -18.88 -1.06
CA GLU A 71 -6.20 -19.93 -0.53
C GLU A 71 -7.25 -20.38 -1.54
N ALA A 72 -7.89 -19.44 -2.22
CA ALA A 72 -8.89 -19.76 -3.23
C ALA A 72 -8.29 -20.52 -4.40
N VAL A 73 -7.10 -20.14 -4.85
CA VAL A 73 -6.40 -20.85 -5.92
C VAL A 73 -6.01 -22.25 -5.46
N ALA A 74 -5.49 -22.38 -4.25
CA ALA A 74 -5.14 -23.68 -3.70
C ALA A 74 -6.36 -24.58 -3.60
N ALA A 75 -7.48 -24.03 -3.15
CA ALA A 75 -8.73 -24.79 -3.04
C ALA A 75 -9.22 -25.27 -4.41
N ARG A 76 -9.06 -24.44 -5.44
CA ARG A 76 -9.45 -24.83 -6.80
C ARG A 76 -8.52 -25.90 -7.38
N SER A 77 -7.28 -25.87 -6.98
CA SER A 77 -6.28 -26.83 -7.46
C SER A 77 -6.45 -28.21 -6.81
N ALA A 78 -7.08 -28.22 -5.66
CA ALA A 78 -7.36 -29.46 -4.98
C ALA A 78 -8.58 -30.16 -5.58
#